data_35849fc2efcda93a54c791f7c5a8e01b
#
_entry.id   35849fc2efcda93a54c791f7c5a8e01b
#
_cell.length_a   1.000
_cell.length_b   1.000
_cell.length_c   1.000
_cell.angle_alpha   90.00
_cell.angle_beta   90.00
_cell.angle_gamma   90.00
#
_symmetry.space_group_name_H-M   'P 1'
#
loop_
_entity.id
_entity.type
_entity.pdbx_description
1 polymer ?
#
loop_
_entity_poly.entity_id
_entity_poly.type
_entity_poly.pdbx_seq_one_letter_code
_entity_poly.pdbx_strand_id
1 'polypeptide(L)'
;MEYRRFDNTIVARIDRGEEVLEQVAAIAQAEQIKLASVQALGAVGEFTVGVFHTAEKQYHANSYAGDFEIVSLTGTINTMDGAFYTHLHMSAGNEKGEVFGGHLNRAVISATCEMVITVIDGRVDRFHSEEIGLNLFQF
;
A
#
# COMPACT_ATOMS: atom_id res chain seq x y z
N MET A 1 12.55 -1.61 10.19
CA MET A 1 12.59 -1.03 8.83
C MET A 1 13.84 -0.20 8.64
N GLU A 2 14.53 -0.39 7.54
CA GLU A 2 15.64 0.43 7.09
C GLU A 2 15.40 0.89 5.65
N TYR A 3 15.83 2.11 5.29
CA TYR A 3 15.73 2.59 3.92
C TYR A 3 16.87 3.51 3.54
N ARG A 4 17.07 3.67 2.24
CA ARG A 4 18.01 4.63 1.66
C ARG A 4 17.38 5.32 0.46
N ARG A 5 17.61 6.65 0.39
CA ARG A 5 17.17 7.46 -0.75
C ARG A 5 18.30 7.62 -1.77
N PHE A 6 17.95 7.46 -3.03
CA PHE A 6 18.78 7.67 -4.21
C PHE A 6 18.03 8.64 -5.13
N ASP A 7 18.34 9.92 -5.03
CA ASP A 7 17.67 10.97 -5.79
C ASP A 7 16.15 10.94 -5.58
N ASN A 8 15.37 10.55 -6.60
CA ASN A 8 13.91 10.43 -6.53
C ASN A 8 13.44 9.02 -6.11
N THR A 9 14.34 8.10 -5.86
CA THR A 9 14.00 6.71 -5.54
C THR A 9 14.41 6.36 -4.12
N ILE A 10 13.50 5.75 -3.38
CA ILE A 10 13.75 5.21 -2.04
C ILE A 10 13.66 3.69 -2.14
N VAL A 11 14.69 3.01 -1.64
CA VAL A 11 14.71 1.55 -1.49
C VAL A 11 14.63 1.25 -0.01
N ALA A 12 13.64 0.49 0.40
CA ALA A 12 13.35 0.17 1.79
C ALA A 12 13.25 -1.35 2.00
N ARG A 13 13.68 -1.79 3.17
CA ARG A 13 13.41 -3.11 3.72
C ARG A 13 12.51 -2.96 4.94
N ILE A 14 11.33 -3.57 4.88
CA ILE A 14 10.44 -3.67 6.03
C ILE A 14 10.74 -5.01 6.70
N ASP A 15 10.99 -4.98 8.01
CA ASP A 15 11.46 -6.12 8.75
C ASP A 15 10.30 -6.97 9.30
N ARG A 16 10.62 -8.18 9.73
CA ARG A 16 9.65 -9.10 10.32
C ARG A 16 8.90 -8.45 11.49
N GLY A 17 7.57 -8.60 11.50
CA GLY A 17 6.66 -8.08 12.52
C GLY A 17 6.22 -6.64 12.31
N GLU A 18 6.80 -5.93 11.34
CA GLU A 18 6.38 -4.57 10.99
C GLU A 18 5.16 -4.58 10.06
N GLU A 19 4.32 -3.55 10.18
CA GLU A 19 3.11 -3.35 9.37
C GLU A 19 3.40 -2.43 8.18
N VAL A 20 3.05 -2.86 6.99
CA VAL A 20 3.44 -2.21 5.73
C VAL A 20 2.93 -0.77 5.61
N LEU A 21 1.64 -0.51 5.91
CA LEU A 21 1.06 0.82 5.77
C LEU A 21 1.66 1.81 6.78
N GLU A 22 1.96 1.35 8.00
CA GLU A 22 2.64 2.16 9.02
C GLU A 22 4.05 2.56 8.55
N GLN A 23 4.81 1.62 7.95
CA GLN A 23 6.16 1.90 7.48
C GLN A 23 6.16 2.84 6.26
N VAL A 24 5.22 2.64 5.33
CA VAL A 24 5.03 3.57 4.20
C VAL A 24 4.70 4.99 4.69
N ALA A 25 3.82 5.11 5.67
CA ALA A 25 3.47 6.41 6.25
C ALA A 25 4.68 7.06 6.95
N ALA A 26 5.47 6.27 7.70
CA ALA A 26 6.68 6.76 8.37
C ALA A 26 7.73 7.28 7.37
N ILE A 27 7.99 6.54 6.29
CA ILE A 27 8.90 6.99 5.21
C ILE A 27 8.36 8.26 4.55
N ALA A 28 7.08 8.26 4.18
CA ALA A 28 6.47 9.41 3.51
C ALA A 28 6.51 10.68 4.36
N GLN A 29 6.32 10.56 5.66
CA GLN A 29 6.41 11.67 6.61
C GLN A 29 7.87 12.16 6.76
N ALA A 30 8.83 11.25 6.95
CA ALA A 30 10.23 11.59 7.12
C ALA A 30 10.82 12.28 5.87
N GLU A 31 10.43 11.84 4.68
CA GLU A 31 10.89 12.33 3.39
C GLU A 31 9.99 13.42 2.78
N GLN A 32 8.92 13.82 3.48
CA GLN A 32 7.94 14.83 3.07
C GLN A 32 7.34 14.56 1.68
N ILE A 33 7.06 13.29 1.38
CA ILE A 33 6.54 12.84 0.09
C ILE A 33 5.09 13.31 -0.08
N LYS A 34 4.80 13.97 -1.21
CA LYS A 34 3.45 14.42 -1.60
C LYS A 34 2.88 13.68 -2.78
N LEU A 35 3.74 13.05 -3.58
CA LEU A 35 3.35 12.21 -4.70
C LEU A 35 4.43 11.16 -4.95
N ALA A 36 4.03 9.89 -5.00
CA ALA A 36 4.93 8.79 -5.34
C ALA A 36 4.16 7.57 -5.85
N SER A 37 4.85 6.71 -6.59
CA SER A 37 4.44 5.33 -6.83
C SER A 37 5.18 4.39 -5.85
N VAL A 38 4.51 3.30 -5.48
CA VAL A 38 5.02 2.29 -4.54
C VAL A 38 4.94 0.92 -5.19
N GLN A 39 6.01 0.14 -5.07
CA GLN A 39 6.07 -1.27 -5.48
C GLN A 39 6.80 -2.06 -4.41
N ALA A 40 6.34 -3.28 -4.12
CA ALA A 40 7.01 -4.16 -3.19
C ALA A 40 6.74 -5.63 -3.48
N LEU A 41 7.64 -6.46 -2.96
CA LEU A 41 7.52 -7.92 -2.85
C LEU A 41 8.03 -8.37 -1.48
N GLY A 42 7.79 -9.60 -1.10
CA GLY A 42 8.26 -10.14 0.19
C GLY A 42 7.34 -11.20 0.76
N ALA A 43 7.51 -11.53 2.03
CA ALA A 43 6.74 -12.54 2.73
C ALA A 43 5.84 -11.90 3.79
N VAL A 44 4.55 -12.26 3.80
CA VAL A 44 3.53 -11.73 4.72
C VAL A 44 2.89 -12.85 5.52
N GLY A 45 2.72 -12.64 6.83
CA GLY A 45 2.13 -13.63 7.74
C GLY A 45 0.66 -13.37 8.06
N GLU A 46 0.25 -12.12 8.05
CA GLU A 46 -1.13 -11.69 8.27
C GLU A 46 -1.45 -10.54 7.34
N PHE A 47 -2.57 -10.60 6.65
CA PHE A 47 -3.01 -9.46 5.84
C PHE A 47 -4.53 -9.39 5.70
N THR A 48 -5.03 -8.17 5.49
CA THR A 48 -6.43 -7.88 5.22
C THR A 48 -6.52 -7.10 3.92
N VAL A 49 -7.29 -7.61 2.99
CA VAL A 49 -7.55 -7.00 1.68
C VAL A 49 -9.04 -7.04 1.38
N GLY A 50 -9.51 -6.15 0.53
CA GLY A 50 -10.94 -6.11 0.22
C GLY A 50 -11.28 -5.49 -1.10
N VAL A 51 -12.59 -5.47 -1.36
CA VAL A 51 -13.22 -4.93 -2.57
C VAL A 51 -14.36 -4.01 -2.18
N PHE A 52 -14.44 -2.87 -2.86
CA PHE A 52 -15.57 -1.96 -2.74
C PHE A 52 -16.63 -2.30 -3.79
N HIS A 53 -17.85 -2.61 -3.33
CA HIS A 53 -19.01 -2.86 -4.18
C HIS A 53 -19.66 -1.53 -4.54
N THR A 54 -19.42 -1.03 -5.72
CA THR A 54 -19.84 0.30 -6.16
C THR A 54 -21.35 0.49 -6.21
N ALA A 55 -22.10 -0.55 -6.56
CA ALA A 55 -23.57 -0.49 -6.60
C ALA A 55 -24.21 -0.34 -5.22
N GLU A 56 -23.64 -1.00 -4.22
CA GLU A 56 -24.13 -1.01 -2.83
C GLU A 56 -23.43 0.05 -1.98
N LYS A 57 -22.34 0.64 -2.48
CA LYS A 57 -21.42 1.53 -1.76
C LYS A 57 -20.93 0.92 -0.44
N GLN A 58 -20.60 -0.38 -0.48
CA GLN A 58 -20.12 -1.15 0.68
C GLN A 58 -18.76 -1.76 0.41
N TYR A 59 -17.92 -1.71 1.44
CA TYR A 59 -16.59 -2.33 1.41
C TYR A 59 -16.62 -3.69 2.13
N HIS A 60 -16.10 -4.72 1.45
CA HIS A 60 -15.98 -6.08 1.97
C HIS A 60 -14.52 -6.47 2.07
N ALA A 61 -14.07 -6.77 3.28
CA ALA A 61 -12.70 -7.17 3.57
C ALA A 61 -12.61 -8.64 3.98
N ASN A 62 -11.49 -9.28 3.62
CA ASN A 62 -11.13 -10.63 4.04
C ASN A 62 -9.75 -10.60 4.69
N SER A 63 -9.60 -11.32 5.79
CA SER A 63 -8.33 -11.46 6.51
C SER A 63 -7.76 -12.86 6.35
N TYR A 64 -6.45 -12.93 6.16
CA TYR A 64 -5.69 -14.16 5.97
C TYR A 64 -4.53 -14.20 6.95
N ALA A 65 -4.20 -15.42 7.41
CA ALA A 65 -3.04 -15.68 8.27
C ALA A 65 -2.38 -16.98 7.84
N GLY A 66 -1.06 -17.03 7.88
CA GLY A 66 -0.23 -18.16 7.48
C GLY A 66 1.00 -17.71 6.70
N ASP A 67 1.60 -18.64 5.97
CA ASP A 67 2.77 -18.34 5.14
C ASP A 67 2.33 -17.95 3.73
N PHE A 68 2.61 -16.71 3.36
CA PHE A 68 2.27 -16.15 2.05
C PHE A 68 3.46 -15.36 1.49
N GLU A 69 3.62 -15.42 0.17
CA GLU A 69 4.53 -14.55 -0.59
C GLU A 69 3.73 -13.41 -1.24
N ILE A 70 4.19 -12.17 -1.07
CA ILE A 70 3.63 -11.01 -1.76
C ILE A 70 3.99 -11.13 -3.24
N VAL A 71 3.01 -11.47 -4.06
CA VAL A 71 3.15 -11.58 -5.53
C VAL A 71 3.26 -10.19 -6.15
N SER A 72 2.45 -9.26 -5.65
CA SER A 72 2.46 -7.87 -6.07
C SER A 72 1.92 -6.99 -4.94
N LEU A 73 2.62 -5.92 -4.66
CA LEU A 73 2.12 -4.77 -3.92
C LEU A 73 2.39 -3.53 -4.77
N THR A 74 1.38 -2.76 -5.06
CA THR A 74 1.50 -1.57 -5.89
C THR A 74 0.50 -0.51 -5.49
N GLY A 75 0.84 0.74 -5.73
CA GLY A 75 -0.07 1.86 -5.53
C GLY A 75 0.59 3.21 -5.47
N THR A 76 -0.04 4.13 -4.79
CA THR A 76 0.37 5.54 -4.77
C THR A 76 0.36 6.12 -3.37
N ILE A 77 1.29 7.05 -3.15
CA ILE A 77 1.24 8.05 -2.10
C ILE A 77 0.81 9.36 -2.74
N ASN A 78 -0.14 10.06 -2.14
CA ASN A 78 -0.57 11.37 -2.57
C ASN A 78 -1.15 12.16 -1.37
N THR A 79 -1.95 13.18 -1.60
CA THR A 79 -2.60 13.96 -0.53
C THR A 79 -4.12 13.98 -0.70
N MET A 80 -4.82 14.23 0.41
CA MET A 80 -6.22 14.61 0.43
C MET A 80 -6.38 15.76 1.43
N ASP A 81 -6.89 16.90 0.98
CA ASP A 81 -6.94 18.15 1.77
C ASP A 81 -5.57 18.55 2.36
N GLY A 82 -4.49 18.21 1.61
CA GLY A 82 -3.11 18.46 2.04
C GLY A 82 -2.53 17.46 3.05
N ALA A 83 -3.34 16.55 3.59
CA ALA A 83 -2.89 15.47 4.47
C ALA A 83 -2.38 14.26 3.67
N PHE A 84 -1.48 13.47 4.28
CA PHE A 84 -1.00 12.21 3.72
C PHE A 84 -2.15 11.26 3.38
N TYR A 85 -2.09 10.70 2.20
CA TYR A 85 -3.00 9.66 1.73
C TYR A 85 -2.22 8.58 0.99
N THR A 86 -2.50 7.32 1.29
CA THR A 86 -1.94 6.18 0.55
C THR A 86 -3.04 5.29 0.01
N HIS A 87 -2.83 4.76 -1.19
CA HIS A 87 -3.74 3.83 -1.84
C HIS A 87 -2.91 2.68 -2.42
N LEU A 88 -2.91 1.56 -1.74
CA LEU A 88 -2.17 0.37 -2.12
C LEU A 88 -3.12 -0.81 -2.36
N HIS A 89 -2.79 -1.59 -3.37
CA HIS A 89 -3.35 -2.92 -3.58
C HIS A 89 -2.25 -3.96 -3.36
N MET A 90 -2.64 -5.12 -2.86
CA MET A 90 -1.72 -6.24 -2.65
C MET A 90 -2.37 -7.54 -3.06
N SER A 91 -1.56 -8.45 -3.57
CA SER A 91 -1.89 -9.86 -3.73
C SER A 91 -0.78 -10.73 -3.13
N ALA A 92 -1.18 -11.83 -2.49
CA ALA A 92 -0.24 -12.77 -1.87
C ALA A 92 -0.65 -14.21 -2.16
N GLY A 93 0.33 -15.05 -2.47
CA GLY A 93 0.17 -16.44 -2.82
C GLY A 93 0.56 -17.38 -1.68
N ASN A 94 -0.19 -18.45 -1.48
CA ASN A 94 0.10 -19.50 -0.51
C ASN A 94 0.96 -20.62 -1.14
N GLU A 95 1.30 -21.65 -0.36
CA GLU A 95 2.09 -22.82 -0.80
C GLU A 95 1.48 -23.59 -1.98
N LYS A 96 0.18 -23.46 -2.21
CA LYS A 96 -0.53 -24.09 -3.34
C LYS A 96 -0.56 -23.23 -4.59
N GLY A 97 -0.04 -21.99 -4.52
CA GLY A 97 -0.14 -21.03 -5.61
C GLY A 97 -1.50 -20.35 -5.72
N GLU A 98 -2.40 -20.53 -4.75
CA GLU A 98 -3.64 -19.78 -4.67
C GLU A 98 -3.32 -18.35 -4.26
N VAL A 99 -3.85 -17.36 -4.99
CA VAL A 99 -3.58 -15.94 -4.78
C VAL A 99 -4.81 -15.23 -4.30
N PHE A 100 -4.67 -14.50 -3.20
CA PHE A 100 -5.69 -13.63 -2.62
C PHE A 100 -5.21 -12.19 -2.68
N GLY A 101 -6.11 -11.25 -3.01
CA GLY A 101 -5.70 -9.85 -3.16
C GLY A 101 -6.87 -8.88 -3.23
N GLY A 102 -6.53 -7.59 -3.20
CA GLY A 102 -7.46 -6.48 -3.26
C GLY A 102 -6.85 -5.19 -2.72
N HIS A 103 -7.70 -4.25 -2.37
CA HIS A 103 -7.30 -3.03 -1.67
C HIS A 103 -6.72 -3.38 -0.31
N LEU A 104 -5.51 -2.88 -0.02
CA LEU A 104 -4.77 -3.22 1.19
C LEU A 104 -5.28 -2.42 2.39
N ASN A 105 -5.66 -3.13 3.46
CA ASN A 105 -6.03 -2.53 4.74
C ASN A 105 -4.97 -2.76 5.83
N ARG A 106 -4.26 -3.89 5.77
CA ARG A 106 -3.24 -4.27 6.73
C ARG A 106 -2.36 -5.37 6.15
N ALA A 107 -1.04 -5.34 6.41
CA ALA A 107 -0.13 -6.44 6.10
C ALA A 107 1.04 -6.45 7.10
N VAL A 108 1.26 -7.59 7.78
CA VAL A 108 2.36 -7.79 8.72
C VAL A 108 3.38 -8.72 8.10
N ILE A 109 4.60 -8.26 8.00
CA ILE A 109 5.71 -8.98 7.36
C ILE A 109 6.14 -10.17 8.22
N SER A 110 6.24 -11.35 7.60
CA SER A 110 6.67 -12.59 8.26
C SER A 110 8.17 -12.87 8.16
N ALA A 111 8.84 -12.34 7.14
CA ALA A 111 10.28 -12.45 6.95
C ALA A 111 10.90 -11.11 6.55
N THR A 112 10.72 -10.67 5.32
CA THR A 112 11.20 -9.39 4.78
C THR A 112 10.23 -8.86 3.73
N CYS A 113 10.20 -7.54 3.55
CA CYS A 113 9.57 -6.93 2.39
C CYS A 113 10.55 -5.93 1.77
N GLU A 114 10.79 -6.07 0.49
CA GLU A 114 11.60 -5.17 -0.31
C GLU A 114 10.71 -4.21 -1.07
N MET A 115 10.90 -2.91 -0.81
CA MET A 115 10.02 -1.87 -1.33
C MET A 115 10.81 -0.82 -2.10
N VAL A 116 10.25 -0.40 -3.23
CA VAL A 116 10.74 0.74 -4.00
C VAL A 116 9.65 1.81 -4.06
N ILE A 117 9.99 3.02 -3.64
CA ILE A 117 9.13 4.19 -3.71
C ILE A 117 9.77 5.17 -4.68
N THR A 118 9.09 5.46 -5.79
CA THR A 118 9.54 6.46 -6.77
C THR A 118 8.80 7.76 -6.52
N VAL A 119 9.53 8.75 -5.99
CA VAL A 119 9.00 10.10 -5.70
C VAL A 119 8.83 10.87 -7.01
N ILE A 120 7.68 11.46 -7.18
CA ILE A 120 7.32 12.29 -8.34
C ILE A 120 7.32 13.75 -7.88
N ASP A 121 8.05 14.61 -8.59
CA ASP A 121 8.03 16.04 -8.32
C ASP A 121 6.70 16.63 -8.76
N GLY A 122 5.79 16.78 -7.79
CA GLY A 122 4.44 17.27 -8.03
C GLY A 122 3.49 16.96 -6.88
N ARG A 123 2.23 17.27 -7.10
CA ARG A 123 1.14 17.01 -6.17
C ARG A 123 -0.11 16.66 -6.95
N VAL A 124 -0.77 15.59 -6.51
CA VAL A 124 -2.13 15.22 -6.93
C VAL A 124 -2.94 15.05 -5.65
N ASP A 125 -4.01 15.82 -5.53
CA ASP A 125 -4.92 15.73 -4.41
C ASP A 125 -6.07 14.76 -4.70
N ARG A 126 -6.99 14.59 -3.73
CA ARG A 126 -8.20 13.77 -3.90
C ARG A 126 -9.43 14.56 -3.47
N PHE A 127 -10.57 14.17 -4.02
CA PHE A 127 -11.89 14.58 -3.58
C PHE A 127 -12.78 13.36 -3.38
N HIS A 128 -13.78 13.49 -2.51
CA HIS A 128 -14.78 12.45 -2.34
C HIS A 128 -15.83 12.55 -3.46
N SER A 129 -16.03 11.47 -4.20
CA SER A 129 -17.10 11.36 -5.20
C SER A 129 -18.35 10.74 -4.55
N GLU A 130 -19.39 11.52 -4.35
CA GLU A 130 -20.66 11.03 -3.85
C GLU A 130 -21.31 10.02 -4.80
N GLU A 131 -21.10 10.17 -6.09
CA GLU A 131 -21.60 9.24 -7.12
C GLU A 131 -21.00 7.85 -6.97
N ILE A 132 -19.66 7.77 -6.83
CA ILE A 132 -18.92 6.50 -6.75
C ILE A 132 -18.85 6.00 -5.31
N GLY A 133 -18.78 6.90 -4.31
CA GLY A 133 -18.57 6.57 -2.90
C GLY A 133 -17.09 6.37 -2.53
N LEU A 134 -16.16 6.88 -3.33
CA LEU A 134 -14.70 6.74 -3.14
C LEU A 134 -13.98 8.06 -3.32
N ASN A 135 -12.76 8.12 -2.79
CA ASN A 135 -11.85 9.25 -2.95
C ASN A 135 -11.07 9.12 -4.25
N LEU A 136 -11.37 9.96 -5.23
CA LEU A 136 -10.79 9.95 -6.57
C LEU A 136 -9.67 11.00 -6.70
N PHE A 137 -8.73 10.79 -7.63
CA PHE A 137 -7.75 11.81 -7.98
C PHE A 137 -8.43 13.09 -8.50
N GLN A 138 -7.88 14.22 -8.08
CA GLN A 138 -8.28 15.56 -8.53
C GLN A 138 -7.14 16.17 -9.34
N PHE A 139 -7.41 16.44 -10.60
CA PHE A 139 -6.49 17.09 -11.53
C PHE A 139 -6.92 18.54 -11.82
#